data_a4c6cbf5b769d21a0b3e5240759d839f
#
_entry.id   a4c6cbf5b769d21a0b3e5240759d839f
#
_cell.length_a   1.000
_cell.length_b   1.000
_cell.length_c   1.000
_cell.angle_alpha   90.00
_cell.angle_beta   90.00
_cell.angle_gamma   90.00
#
_symmetry.space_group_name_H-M   'P 1'
#
loop_
_entity.id
_entity.type
_entity.pdbx_description
1 polymer ?
#
loop_
_entity_poly.entity_id
_entity_poly.type
_entity_poly.pdbx_seq_one_letter_code
_entity_poly.pdbx_strand_id
1 'polypeptide(L)'
;PDMKYDADELLAELGSIVDLADGSWGKDQLHISNVPGHEDDLAYSYGSLVVDHINSKPNDVIFYDEPIEESDFSSISTIFKDTTFEKIHSELTAKYKIGRFRVMTSRPTGCLSWHNDANNRIHFPIKTQRGCFMIVNNEPRHLKKGVGYFVNTRSHHTAVNASRET
;
A
#
# COMPACT_ATOMS: atom_id res chain seq x y z
N PRO A 1 8.16 15.91 -5.71
CA PRO A 1 9.05 15.18 -6.62
C PRO A 1 8.28 14.79 -7.88
N ASP A 2 8.91 15.00 -9.06
CA ASP A 2 8.33 14.57 -10.34
C ASP A 2 8.52 13.05 -10.52
N MET A 3 7.76 12.27 -9.75
CA MET A 3 7.72 10.83 -9.90
C MET A 3 6.67 10.50 -10.95
N LYS A 4 7.12 10.10 -12.14
CA LYS A 4 6.26 9.61 -13.22
C LYS A 4 6.55 8.14 -13.46
N TYR A 5 5.54 7.39 -13.80
CA TYR A 5 5.62 5.96 -14.09
C TYR A 5 4.53 5.56 -15.08
N ASP A 6 4.74 4.46 -15.78
CA ASP A 6 3.71 3.89 -16.64
C ASP A 6 2.71 3.07 -15.82
N ALA A 7 1.53 3.64 -15.60
CA ALA A 7 0.50 2.99 -14.80
C ALA A 7 -0.17 1.83 -15.53
N ASP A 8 -0.17 1.82 -16.87
CA ASP A 8 -0.75 0.74 -17.67
C ASP A 8 0.20 -0.47 -17.70
N GLU A 9 1.52 -0.23 -17.75
CA GLU A 9 2.53 -1.26 -17.54
C GLU A 9 2.42 -1.91 -16.17
N LEU A 10 2.37 -1.10 -15.11
CA LEU A 10 2.20 -1.60 -13.73
C LEU A 10 0.91 -2.40 -13.55
N LEU A 11 -0.18 -1.97 -14.19
CA LEU A 11 -1.46 -2.68 -14.09
C LEU A 11 -1.41 -4.03 -14.80
N ALA A 12 -0.79 -4.11 -15.97
CA ALA A 12 -0.61 -5.35 -16.71
C ALA A 12 0.29 -6.33 -15.95
N GLU A 13 1.41 -5.84 -15.43
CA GLU A 13 2.35 -6.63 -14.62
C GLU A 13 1.69 -7.13 -13.34
N LEU A 14 0.91 -6.27 -12.64
CA LEU A 14 0.16 -6.65 -11.46
C LEU A 14 -0.86 -7.77 -11.75
N GLY A 15 -1.55 -7.73 -12.90
CA GLY A 15 -2.47 -8.79 -13.30
C GLY A 15 -1.77 -10.15 -13.37
N SER A 16 -0.61 -10.23 -13.99
CA SER A 16 0.20 -11.45 -14.06
C SER A 16 0.67 -11.93 -12.68
N ILE A 17 1.06 -10.98 -11.80
CA ILE A 17 1.50 -11.30 -10.43
C ILE A 17 0.33 -11.83 -9.58
N VAL A 18 -0.85 -11.24 -9.70
CA VAL A 18 -2.06 -11.67 -8.98
C VAL A 18 -2.46 -13.09 -9.39
N ASP A 19 -2.37 -13.41 -10.67
CA ASP A 19 -2.63 -14.77 -11.17
C ASP A 19 -1.63 -15.79 -10.60
N LEU A 20 -0.36 -15.43 -10.43
CA LEU A 20 0.66 -16.27 -9.81
C LEU A 20 0.45 -16.45 -8.30
N ALA A 21 -0.09 -15.45 -7.64
CA ALA A 21 -0.31 -15.46 -6.19
C ALA A 21 -1.43 -16.41 -5.74
N ASP A 22 -2.21 -16.96 -6.66
CA ASP A 22 -3.28 -17.96 -6.44
C ASP A 22 -4.20 -17.66 -5.24
N GLY A 23 -4.57 -16.39 -5.08
CA GLY A 23 -5.44 -15.95 -3.99
C GLY A 23 -4.83 -16.00 -2.58
N SER A 24 -3.54 -16.30 -2.46
CA SER A 24 -2.83 -16.37 -1.18
C SER A 24 -2.59 -15.00 -0.52
N TRP A 25 -2.90 -13.92 -1.23
CA TRP A 25 -2.78 -12.56 -0.71
C TRP A 25 -4.09 -12.06 -0.07
N GLY A 26 -3.95 -11.17 0.90
CA GLY A 26 -5.11 -10.58 1.58
C GLY A 26 -5.99 -9.78 0.62
N LYS A 27 -7.29 -9.84 0.81
CA LYS A 27 -8.32 -9.35 -0.13
C LYS A 27 -8.14 -7.92 -0.64
N ASP A 28 -7.43 -7.07 0.07
CA ASP A 28 -7.30 -5.64 -0.23
C ASP A 28 -5.83 -5.15 -0.25
N GLN A 29 -4.85 -6.02 0.00
CA GLN A 29 -3.43 -5.65 0.09
C GLN A 29 -2.53 -6.76 -0.43
N LEU A 30 -1.46 -6.37 -1.13
CA LEU A 30 -0.41 -7.26 -1.61
C LEU A 30 0.94 -6.61 -1.32
N HIS A 31 1.80 -7.31 -0.59
CA HIS A 31 3.07 -6.77 -0.14
C HIS A 31 4.14 -6.87 -1.23
N ILE A 32 4.65 -5.73 -1.68
CA ILE A 32 5.77 -5.61 -2.61
C ILE A 32 7.08 -5.75 -1.83
N SER A 33 7.19 -5.10 -0.67
CA SER A 33 8.30 -5.31 0.24
C SER A 33 7.87 -6.13 1.46
N ASN A 34 8.80 -6.89 2.04
CA ASN A 34 8.56 -7.74 3.18
C ASN A 34 9.74 -7.68 4.17
N VAL A 35 9.54 -8.26 5.34
CA VAL A 35 10.61 -8.44 6.33
C VAL A 35 11.55 -9.55 5.85
N PRO A 36 12.88 -9.40 5.98
CA PRO A 36 13.83 -10.43 5.60
C PRO A 36 13.51 -11.80 6.21
N GLY A 37 13.49 -12.83 5.38
CA GLY A 37 13.10 -14.21 5.74
C GLY A 37 11.61 -14.52 5.53
N HIS A 38 10.80 -13.52 5.13
CA HIS A 38 9.37 -13.67 4.86
C HIS A 38 8.99 -13.28 3.42
N GLU A 39 9.95 -13.32 2.49
CA GLU A 39 9.77 -12.84 1.12
C GLU A 39 8.69 -13.62 0.34
N ASP A 40 8.42 -14.86 0.73
CA ASP A 40 7.40 -15.72 0.13
C ASP A 40 6.04 -15.66 0.84
N ASP A 41 5.97 -15.01 1.99
CA ASP A 41 4.72 -14.88 2.76
C ASP A 41 4.02 -13.55 2.43
N LEU A 42 3.11 -13.59 1.45
CA LEU A 42 2.39 -12.41 0.97
C LEU A 42 1.36 -11.87 1.99
N ALA A 43 1.07 -12.63 3.03
CA ALA A 43 0.15 -12.25 4.10
C ALA A 43 0.90 -11.79 5.36
N TYR A 44 2.22 -11.88 5.39
CA TYR A 44 3.01 -11.48 6.56
C TYR A 44 2.80 -10.00 6.89
N SER A 45 2.44 -9.72 8.14
CA SER A 45 2.12 -8.36 8.60
C SER A 45 1.03 -7.62 7.80
N TYR A 46 0.01 -8.37 7.36
CA TYR A 46 -1.19 -7.81 6.76
C TYR A 46 -1.89 -6.84 7.74
N GLY A 47 -2.41 -5.74 7.21
CA GLY A 47 -3.18 -4.77 8.00
C GLY A 47 -2.32 -3.70 8.69
N SER A 48 -2.68 -3.33 9.89
CA SER A 48 -1.98 -2.32 10.70
C SER A 48 -0.87 -2.96 11.52
N LEU A 49 0.32 -2.33 11.54
CA LEU A 49 1.40 -2.72 12.45
C LEU A 49 1.20 -2.18 13.87
N VAL A 50 0.28 -1.23 14.05
CA VAL A 50 -0.06 -0.70 15.36
C VAL A 50 -1.08 -1.63 16.00
N VAL A 51 -0.66 -2.35 17.01
CA VAL A 51 -1.55 -3.14 17.85
C VAL A 51 -2.18 -2.22 18.88
N ASP A 52 -3.43 -1.80 18.66
CA ASP A 52 -4.23 -1.18 19.71
C ASP A 52 -4.84 -2.28 20.58
N HIS A 53 -4.15 -2.63 21.65
CA HIS A 53 -4.58 -3.66 22.60
C HIS A 53 -5.92 -3.36 23.29
N ILE A 54 -6.38 -2.12 23.23
CA ILE A 54 -7.57 -1.67 23.96
C ILE A 54 -8.85 -1.83 23.13
N ASN A 55 -8.75 -1.63 21.79
CA ASN A 55 -9.90 -1.56 20.89
C ASN A 55 -9.93 -2.66 19.81
N SER A 56 -8.94 -3.54 19.76
CA SER A 56 -8.85 -4.59 18.75
C SER A 56 -9.88 -5.69 19.01
N LYS A 57 -10.66 -6.04 17.98
CA LYS A 57 -11.48 -7.25 18.05
C LYS A 57 -10.57 -8.48 17.91
N PRO A 58 -10.87 -9.58 18.61
CA PRO A 58 -10.00 -10.76 18.66
C PRO A 58 -9.63 -11.37 17.29
N ASN A 59 -10.42 -11.11 16.25
CA ASN A 59 -10.24 -11.67 14.91
C ASN A 59 -9.49 -10.74 13.92
N ASP A 60 -9.16 -9.52 14.33
CA ASP A 60 -8.56 -8.50 13.46
C ASP A 60 -7.07 -8.27 13.76
N VAL A 61 -6.52 -8.97 14.75
CA VAL A 61 -5.15 -8.72 15.25
C VAL A 61 -4.28 -9.92 14.95
N ILE A 62 -3.25 -9.70 14.15
CA ILE A 62 -2.12 -10.63 14.03
C ILE A 62 -1.13 -10.23 15.14
N PHE A 63 -0.92 -11.13 16.10
CA PHE A 63 0.10 -10.94 17.12
C PHE A 63 1.43 -11.48 16.58
N TYR A 64 2.47 -10.66 16.68
CA TYR A 64 3.83 -11.06 16.43
C TYR A 64 4.55 -11.20 17.78
N ASP A 65 5.44 -12.17 17.90
CA ASP A 65 6.24 -12.38 19.11
C ASP A 65 7.16 -11.19 19.39
N GLU A 66 7.59 -10.51 18.30
CA GLU A 66 8.38 -9.28 18.36
C GLU A 66 7.66 -8.14 17.61
N PRO A 67 7.75 -6.89 18.09
CA PRO A 67 7.19 -5.75 17.39
C PRO A 67 7.82 -5.58 16.00
N ILE A 68 6.98 -5.42 14.97
CA ILE A 68 7.41 -5.15 13.60
C ILE A 68 7.21 -3.67 13.31
N GLU A 69 8.26 -3.03 12.83
CA GLU A 69 8.23 -1.63 12.41
C GLU A 69 8.17 -1.51 10.88
N GLU A 70 7.70 -0.35 10.39
CA GLU A 70 7.70 -0.05 8.95
C GLU A 70 9.11 -0.18 8.33
N SER A 71 10.17 0.11 9.11
CA SER A 71 11.57 0.03 8.65
C SER A 71 12.09 -1.39 8.44
N ASP A 72 11.40 -2.40 8.95
CA ASP A 72 11.84 -3.80 8.86
C ASP A 72 11.54 -4.39 7.47
N PHE A 73 10.65 -3.75 6.70
CA PHE A 73 10.27 -4.16 5.34
C PHE A 73 11.34 -3.79 4.32
N SER A 74 12.50 -4.42 4.40
CA SER A 74 13.69 -4.09 3.60
C SER A 74 13.98 -5.07 2.45
N SER A 75 13.27 -6.20 2.38
CA SER A 75 13.38 -7.19 1.31
C SER A 75 12.24 -7.05 0.30
N ILE A 76 12.47 -7.47 -0.95
CA ILE A 76 11.42 -7.59 -1.96
C ILE A 76 10.74 -8.96 -1.85
N SER A 77 9.41 -8.98 -1.86
CA SER A 77 8.65 -10.23 -1.95
C SER A 77 8.99 -10.96 -3.26
N THR A 78 9.17 -12.27 -3.19
CA THR A 78 9.74 -13.09 -4.29
C THR A 78 8.97 -12.89 -5.61
N ILE A 79 7.63 -12.79 -5.55
CA ILE A 79 6.80 -12.61 -6.76
C ILE A 79 6.96 -11.24 -7.43
N PHE A 80 7.60 -10.28 -6.76
CA PHE A 80 7.87 -8.94 -7.31
C PHE A 80 9.31 -8.76 -7.80
N LYS A 81 10.16 -9.79 -7.69
CA LYS A 81 11.53 -9.75 -8.24
C LYS A 81 11.51 -9.62 -9.76
N ASP A 82 12.46 -8.88 -10.29
CA ASP A 82 12.63 -8.59 -11.73
C ASP A 82 11.45 -7.82 -12.36
N THR A 83 10.61 -7.16 -11.55
CA THR A 83 9.45 -6.39 -12.00
C THR A 83 9.70 -4.89 -11.97
N THR A 84 8.81 -4.13 -12.60
CA THR A 84 8.79 -2.65 -12.51
C THR A 84 8.53 -2.17 -11.08
N PHE A 85 7.81 -2.94 -10.27
CA PHE A 85 7.62 -2.64 -8.84
C PHE A 85 8.94 -2.67 -8.06
N GLU A 86 9.80 -3.66 -8.31
CA GLU A 86 11.12 -3.72 -7.68
C GLU A 86 12.01 -2.56 -8.10
N LYS A 87 11.97 -2.16 -9.38
CA LYS A 87 12.71 -0.97 -9.85
C LYS A 87 12.26 0.29 -9.12
N ILE A 88 10.95 0.51 -9.00
CA ILE A 88 10.39 1.65 -8.26
C ILE A 88 10.82 1.60 -6.79
N HIS A 89 10.75 0.44 -6.15
CA HIS A 89 11.21 0.27 -4.77
C HIS A 89 12.69 0.64 -4.62
N SER A 90 13.54 0.13 -5.51
CA SER A 90 14.99 0.41 -5.52
C SER A 90 15.29 1.90 -5.71
N GLU A 91 14.59 2.57 -6.63
CA GLU A 91 14.73 4.00 -6.86
C GLU A 91 14.29 4.86 -5.65
N LEU A 92 13.24 4.41 -4.96
CA LEU A 92 12.74 5.08 -3.76
C LEU A 92 13.69 4.89 -2.57
N THR A 93 14.16 3.67 -2.34
CA THR A 93 15.09 3.36 -1.24
C THR A 93 16.44 4.03 -1.39
N ALA A 94 16.88 4.28 -2.63
CA ALA A 94 18.08 5.07 -2.90
C ALA A 94 17.96 6.55 -2.50
N LYS A 95 16.73 7.07 -2.37
CA LYS A 95 16.47 8.51 -2.11
C LYS A 95 15.83 8.78 -0.77
N TYR A 96 15.09 7.81 -0.23
CA TYR A 96 14.26 7.96 0.97
C TYR A 96 14.42 6.74 1.88
N LYS A 97 14.19 6.93 3.17
CA LYS A 97 13.98 5.82 4.08
C LYS A 97 12.56 5.28 3.83
N ILE A 98 12.47 4.23 3.05
CA ILE A 98 11.21 3.56 2.72
C ILE A 98 10.97 2.43 3.70
N GLY A 99 9.75 2.33 4.18
CA GLY A 99 9.25 1.19 4.92
C GLY A 99 8.41 0.30 4.02
N ARG A 100 7.28 -0.16 4.55
CA ARG A 100 6.38 -1.08 3.89
C ARG A 100 5.86 -0.53 2.56
N PHE A 101 6.16 -1.24 1.46
CA PHE A 101 5.67 -0.95 0.12
C PHE A 101 4.66 -2.02 -0.29
N ARG A 102 3.45 -1.61 -0.69
CA ARG A 102 2.35 -2.53 -0.98
C ARG A 102 1.39 -1.98 -2.02
N VAL A 103 0.76 -2.89 -2.76
CA VAL A 103 -0.45 -2.58 -3.53
C VAL A 103 -1.64 -2.62 -2.58
N MET A 104 -2.55 -1.67 -2.74
CA MET A 104 -3.80 -1.62 -2.00
C MET A 104 -4.96 -1.36 -2.96
N THR A 105 -6.09 -2.02 -2.73
CA THR A 105 -7.33 -1.76 -3.44
C THR A 105 -8.33 -1.06 -2.55
N SER A 106 -9.11 -0.16 -3.15
CA SER A 106 -10.22 0.50 -2.49
C SER A 106 -11.52 0.03 -3.10
N ARG A 107 -12.37 -0.58 -2.28
CA ARG A 107 -13.66 -1.14 -2.74
C ARG A 107 -14.57 -0.04 -3.27
N PRO A 108 -15.42 -0.35 -4.27
CA PRO A 108 -16.46 0.56 -4.72
C PRO A 108 -17.34 1.02 -3.57
N THR A 109 -17.76 2.29 -3.59
CA THR A 109 -18.59 2.93 -2.55
C THR A 109 -17.99 2.82 -1.13
N GLY A 110 -16.68 2.66 -1.03
CA GLY A 110 -15.95 2.50 0.23
C GLY A 110 -15.21 3.76 0.66
N CYS A 111 -14.97 3.88 1.95
CA CYS A 111 -14.04 4.84 2.51
C CYS A 111 -13.30 4.23 3.70
N LEU A 112 -12.11 4.72 3.95
CA LEU A 112 -11.41 4.44 5.20
C LEU A 112 -11.98 5.33 6.31
N SER A 113 -11.83 4.88 7.56
CA SER A 113 -12.09 5.77 8.71
C SER A 113 -11.13 6.95 8.69
N TRP A 114 -11.54 8.08 9.26
CA TRP A 114 -10.63 9.18 9.53
C TRP A 114 -9.56 8.74 10.53
N HIS A 115 -8.30 8.89 10.15
CA HIS A 115 -7.15 8.50 10.98
C HIS A 115 -5.93 9.35 10.64
N ASN A 116 -4.87 9.15 11.37
CA ASN A 116 -3.53 9.64 11.07
C ASN A 116 -2.52 8.49 11.22
N ASP A 117 -1.55 8.45 10.34
CA ASP A 117 -0.46 7.47 10.36
C ASP A 117 0.73 8.00 11.17
N ALA A 118 1.58 7.10 11.64
CA ALA A 118 2.86 7.46 12.24
C ALA A 118 3.83 8.07 11.20
N ASN A 119 3.73 7.67 9.95
CA ASN A 119 4.62 8.06 8.85
C ASN A 119 3.86 8.69 7.68
N ASN A 120 4.57 9.50 6.90
CA ASN A 120 4.05 9.97 5.60
C ASN A 120 4.02 8.83 4.58
N ARG A 121 3.20 8.97 3.54
CA ARG A 121 3.05 7.96 2.48
C ARG A 121 3.40 8.56 1.12
N ILE A 122 3.94 7.71 0.25
CA ILE A 122 4.05 8.00 -1.18
C ILE A 122 3.02 7.11 -1.88
N HIS A 123 2.11 7.73 -2.63
CA HIS A 123 1.06 7.03 -3.37
C HIS A 123 1.37 7.00 -4.85
N PHE A 124 1.19 5.83 -5.46
CA PHE A 124 1.31 5.58 -6.90
C PHE A 124 -0.04 5.06 -7.42
N PRO A 125 -0.98 5.94 -7.82
CA PRO A 125 -2.27 5.52 -8.34
C PRO A 125 -2.12 4.77 -9.67
N ILE A 126 -2.27 3.44 -9.64
CA ILE A 126 -2.20 2.57 -10.84
C ILE A 126 -3.54 2.61 -11.58
N LYS A 127 -4.65 2.50 -10.84
CA LYS A 127 -6.01 2.65 -11.36
C LYS A 127 -6.73 3.68 -10.49
N THR A 128 -7.39 4.63 -11.10
CA THR A 128 -8.19 5.65 -10.39
C THR A 128 -9.30 6.15 -11.29
N GLN A 129 -10.35 6.70 -10.70
CA GLN A 129 -11.53 7.15 -11.39
C GLN A 129 -12.06 8.44 -10.79
N ARG A 130 -12.93 9.10 -11.56
CA ARG A 130 -13.71 10.21 -11.04
C ARG A 130 -14.55 9.73 -9.85
N GLY A 131 -14.34 10.31 -8.68
CA GLY A 131 -14.96 9.85 -7.42
C GLY A 131 -13.98 9.20 -6.45
N CYS A 132 -12.72 8.93 -6.87
CA CYS A 132 -11.66 8.51 -5.98
C CYS A 132 -10.89 9.71 -5.45
N PHE A 133 -10.86 9.86 -4.14
CA PHE A 133 -10.22 11.01 -3.48
C PHE A 133 -9.35 10.55 -2.31
N MET A 134 -8.21 11.19 -2.19
CA MET A 134 -7.48 11.31 -0.93
C MET A 134 -7.90 12.62 -0.28
N ILE A 135 -8.33 12.58 0.97
CA ILE A 135 -8.75 13.76 1.73
C ILE A 135 -7.80 13.93 2.90
N VAL A 136 -7.10 15.06 2.95
CA VAL A 136 -6.16 15.40 4.04
C VAL A 136 -6.59 16.74 4.62
N ASN A 137 -6.78 16.83 5.94
CA ASN A 137 -7.25 18.05 6.61
C ASN A 137 -8.48 18.68 5.94
N ASN A 138 -9.47 17.86 5.58
CA ASN A 138 -10.71 18.25 4.87
C ASN A 138 -10.51 18.75 3.42
N GLU A 139 -9.31 18.65 2.86
CA GLU A 139 -9.05 19.00 1.46
C GLU A 139 -9.09 17.74 0.57
N PRO A 140 -10.12 17.55 -0.27
CA PRO A 140 -10.17 16.44 -1.20
C PRO A 140 -9.24 16.67 -2.40
N ARG A 141 -8.50 15.64 -2.78
CA ARG A 141 -7.64 15.62 -3.98
C ARG A 141 -7.85 14.34 -4.75
N HIS A 142 -8.13 14.47 -6.04
CA HIS A 142 -8.07 13.33 -6.95
C HIS A 142 -6.61 13.10 -7.35
N LEU A 143 -6.09 11.93 -7.03
CA LEU A 143 -4.73 11.54 -7.40
C LEU A 143 -4.77 10.87 -8.79
N LYS A 144 -4.12 11.50 -9.77
CA LYS A 144 -4.08 11.02 -11.15
C LYS A 144 -3.15 9.80 -11.30
N LYS A 145 -3.53 8.82 -12.11
CA LYS A 145 -2.66 7.69 -12.47
C LYS A 145 -1.38 8.18 -13.17
N GLY A 146 -0.29 7.43 -13.02
CA GLY A 146 0.99 7.74 -13.66
C GLY A 146 1.81 8.83 -12.97
N VAL A 147 1.36 9.31 -11.80
CA VAL A 147 2.06 10.34 -11.01
C VAL A 147 2.18 9.88 -9.56
N GLY A 148 3.40 9.92 -9.01
CA GLY A 148 3.64 9.67 -7.59
C GLY A 148 3.36 10.91 -6.74
N TYR A 149 2.69 10.72 -5.63
CA TYR A 149 2.30 11.78 -4.70
C TYR A 149 2.87 11.53 -3.31
N PHE A 150 3.58 12.52 -2.78
CA PHE A 150 3.86 12.56 -1.36
C PHE A 150 2.63 13.08 -0.62
N VAL A 151 2.11 12.29 0.30
CA VAL A 151 0.91 12.61 1.08
C VAL A 151 1.28 12.72 2.56
N ASN A 152 0.93 13.82 3.18
CA ASN A 152 1.12 14.03 4.62
C ASN A 152 0.04 13.27 5.40
N THR A 153 0.22 11.96 5.51
CA THR A 153 -0.70 11.07 6.24
C THR A 153 -0.54 11.15 7.76
N ARG A 154 0.43 11.92 8.26
CA ARG A 154 0.52 12.29 9.69
C ARG A 154 -0.58 13.27 10.09
N SER A 155 -1.17 13.99 9.14
CA SER A 155 -2.40 14.75 9.32
C SER A 155 -3.62 13.85 9.22
N HIS A 156 -4.75 14.25 9.80
CA HIS A 156 -6.01 13.53 9.66
C HIS A 156 -6.37 13.38 8.19
N HIS A 157 -6.60 12.16 7.78
CA HIS A 157 -6.89 11.83 6.39
C HIS A 157 -7.83 10.62 6.25
N THR A 158 -8.37 10.49 5.05
CA THR A 158 -9.12 9.32 4.61
C THR A 158 -8.96 9.15 3.10
N ALA A 159 -9.13 7.92 2.61
CA ALA A 159 -9.28 7.62 1.19
C ALA A 159 -10.72 7.21 0.90
N VAL A 160 -11.28 7.74 -0.17
CA VAL A 160 -12.68 7.52 -0.57
C VAL A 160 -12.71 7.00 -2.00
N ASN A 161 -13.44 5.92 -2.23
CA ASN A 161 -13.86 5.49 -3.54
C ASN A 161 -15.38 5.59 -3.65
N ALA A 162 -15.88 6.75 -4.09
CA ALA A 162 -17.30 6.98 -4.33
C ALA A 162 -17.76 6.49 -5.72
N SER A 163 -16.89 5.80 -6.46
CA SER A 163 -17.24 5.20 -7.74
C SER A 163 -17.94 3.85 -7.57
N ARG A 164 -18.41 3.29 -8.69
CA ARG A 164 -18.99 1.93 -8.72
C ARG A 164 -17.99 0.85 -9.14
N GLU A 165 -16.73 1.23 -9.34
CA GLU A 165 -15.66 0.35 -9.83
C GLU A 165 -14.47 0.35 -8.84
N THR A 166 -13.74 -0.76 -8.86
CA THR A 166 -12.48 -0.93 -8.09
C THR A 166 -11.32 -0.48 -8.93
#